data_8d8ce5592971c2b7b4d6c15f4b59cbb1
#
_entry.id   8d8ce5592971c2b7b4d6c15f4b59cbb1
#
_cell.length_a   1.000
_cell.length_b   1.000
_cell.length_c   1.000
_cell.angle_alpha   90.00
_cell.angle_beta   90.00
_cell.angle_gamma   90.00
#
_symmetry.space_group_name_H-M   'P 1'
#
loop_
_entity.id
_entity.type
_entity.pdbx_description
1 polymer ?
#
loop_
_entity_poly.entity_id
_entity_poly.type
_entity_poly.pdbx_seq_one_letter_code
_entity_poly.pdbx_strand_id
1 'polypeptide(L)'
;MIVARLSKQRRQELSTGGGGSTPRSGSTPRSGSTPRSGSTARTAATPTRPRAQRVVAVRPWWQSPWAWGSGISAVVVAVLVVFIVLAASGPPASPDALAPASLVSTVTGVSPSTLAAVGAGGVSDPLIKLPSSTKALSGTGGRPLVLMFGEDSCPYCAFERWGVVVALSRVGTFTDLHVTSSASNDAYPNTETFSFYGSSYTSAYVDFQGIEVADRDGNPLQTPTASQEKLLTSYDAPPYVSQSGNPLPFIDLGGRYLASGDPSVDYTVSGQSITVPPELLEGLSAQQIAESLGDTSNYQAKAILGDANYLTAGICELTGNQPGSVCGSSTITQLESKLG
;
A
#
# COMPACT_ATOMS: atom_id res chain seq x y z
N MET A 1 -2.47 15.65 5.15
CA MET A 1 -1.39 15.96 6.13
C MET A 1 -0.78 14.72 6.79
N ILE A 2 -1.51 13.64 7.00
CA ILE A 2 -0.98 12.39 7.58
C ILE A 2 -0.16 11.63 6.55
N VAL A 3 -0.60 11.52 5.31
CA VAL A 3 0.10 10.86 4.20
C VAL A 3 1.41 11.57 3.84
N ALA A 4 1.43 12.90 3.83
CA ALA A 4 2.66 13.68 3.60
C ALA A 4 3.70 13.52 4.74
N ARG A 5 3.28 13.08 5.94
CA ARG A 5 4.21 12.73 7.02
C ARG A 5 4.80 11.33 6.86
N LEU A 6 4.04 10.40 6.28
CA LEU A 6 4.50 9.03 6.04
C LEU A 6 5.57 9.00 4.93
N SER A 7 5.41 9.77 3.86
CA SER A 7 6.42 9.90 2.81
C SER A 7 7.73 10.52 3.32
N LYS A 8 7.64 11.52 4.22
CA LYS A 8 8.83 12.09 4.88
C LYS A 8 9.53 11.13 5.85
N GLN A 9 8.77 10.29 6.53
CA GLN A 9 9.30 9.30 7.46
C GLN A 9 10.06 8.19 6.72
N ARG A 10 9.53 7.72 5.59
CA ARG A 10 10.20 6.78 4.70
C ARG A 10 11.54 7.34 4.15
N ARG A 11 11.59 8.63 3.82
CA ARG A 11 12.83 9.30 3.39
C ARG A 11 13.91 9.35 4.48
N GLN A 12 13.53 9.48 5.74
CA GLN A 12 14.47 9.48 6.86
C GLN A 12 15.03 8.08 7.16
N GLU A 13 14.22 7.04 7.04
CA GLU A 13 14.67 5.66 7.29
C GLU A 13 15.62 5.15 6.20
N LEU A 14 15.43 5.54 4.94
CA LEU A 14 16.35 5.20 3.84
C LEU A 14 17.68 5.95 3.91
N SER A 15 17.74 7.11 4.56
CA SER A 15 18.98 7.90 4.67
C SER A 15 19.86 7.55 5.88
N THR A 16 19.37 6.75 6.85
CA THR A 16 20.11 6.34 8.06
C THR A 16 20.69 4.93 8.02
N GLY A 17 20.48 4.20 6.92
CA GLY A 17 20.92 2.81 6.72
C GLY A 17 22.31 2.62 6.11
N GLY A 18 23.31 3.44 6.45
CA GLY A 18 24.64 3.29 5.89
C GLY A 18 25.76 3.63 6.87
N GLY A 19 26.26 2.64 7.61
CA GLY A 19 27.45 2.84 8.45
C GLY A 19 27.75 1.65 9.35
N GLY A 20 28.21 0.55 8.77
CA GLY A 20 28.73 -0.59 9.53
C GLY A 20 30.16 -0.37 9.97
N SER A 21 30.52 -0.80 11.15
CA SER A 21 31.86 -1.28 11.46
C SER A 21 31.83 -2.25 12.63
N THR A 22 32.50 -3.34 12.39
CA THR A 22 32.63 -4.58 13.12
C THR A 22 33.44 -4.48 14.41
N PRO A 23 33.38 -5.51 15.29
CA PRO A 23 33.85 -5.47 16.66
C PRO A 23 35.25 -6.00 16.81
N ARG A 24 35.89 -5.66 17.93
CA ARG A 24 37.09 -6.35 18.40
C ARG A 24 36.93 -6.82 19.83
N SER A 25 37.17 -8.10 19.99
CA SER A 25 37.25 -8.93 21.18
C SER A 25 38.34 -8.55 22.15
N GLY A 26 38.19 -8.86 23.43
CA GLY A 26 39.34 -9.01 24.33
C GLY A 26 38.98 -9.14 25.81
N SER A 27 38.85 -10.36 26.26
CA SER A 27 39.43 -11.00 27.45
C SER A 27 39.03 -10.55 28.86
N THR A 28 38.42 -11.48 29.57
CA THR A 28 38.54 -11.77 31.02
C THR A 28 40.03 -12.17 31.37
N PRO A 29 40.48 -12.34 32.64
CA PRO A 29 39.80 -12.85 33.82
C PRO A 29 40.31 -12.44 35.23
N ARG A 30 39.68 -13.06 36.23
CA ARG A 30 40.22 -13.53 37.54
C ARG A 30 40.18 -12.66 38.79
N SER A 31 39.40 -13.07 39.72
CA SER A 31 39.60 -13.89 40.96
C SER A 31 40.30 -13.19 42.13
N GLY A 32 39.72 -13.34 43.30
CA GLY A 32 40.51 -13.33 44.54
C GLY A 32 39.76 -12.85 45.77
N SER A 33 39.21 -13.76 46.48
CA SER A 33 39.40 -14.14 47.89
C SER A 33 38.91 -13.22 49.00
N THR A 34 38.05 -13.79 49.81
CA THR A 34 37.85 -13.56 51.25
C THR A 34 39.13 -13.78 52.06
N PRO A 35 39.30 -13.28 53.29
CA PRO A 35 38.59 -13.86 54.44
C PRO A 35 38.33 -12.97 55.71
N ARG A 36 37.33 -13.41 56.44
CA ARG A 36 37.26 -13.70 57.87
C ARG A 36 37.63 -12.68 58.98
N SER A 37 36.67 -12.62 59.89
CA SER A 37 36.66 -12.70 61.36
C SER A 37 36.77 -11.40 62.17
N GLY A 38 35.89 -11.38 63.21
CA GLY A 38 36.04 -10.54 64.39
C GLY A 38 34.74 -10.23 65.12
N SER A 39 34.36 -11.14 66.00
CA SER A 39 33.41 -11.03 67.08
C SER A 39 33.59 -9.79 67.94
N THR A 40 32.51 -9.14 68.35
CA THR A 40 32.25 -8.89 69.82
C THR A 40 30.82 -8.33 69.97
N ALA A 41 30.13 -8.94 70.92
CA ALA A 41 28.80 -8.53 71.38
C ALA A 41 28.90 -7.28 72.29
N ARG A 42 27.91 -6.38 72.14
CA ARG A 42 27.46 -5.50 73.23
C ARG A 42 25.98 -5.19 73.10
N THR A 43 25.27 -5.62 74.11
CA THR A 43 23.88 -5.30 74.44
C THR A 43 23.70 -3.79 74.65
N ALA A 44 22.71 -3.19 73.99
CA ALA A 44 22.12 -1.94 74.47
C ALA A 44 20.72 -1.74 73.83
N ALA A 45 19.78 -1.67 74.70
CA ALA A 45 18.49 -0.97 74.71
C ALA A 45 17.80 -0.57 73.41
N THR A 46 16.57 -1.11 73.28
CA THR A 46 15.56 -0.74 72.30
C THR A 46 14.97 0.65 72.57
N PRO A 47 14.95 1.57 71.57
CA PRO A 47 13.99 2.66 71.58
C PRO A 47 12.84 2.31 70.61
N THR A 48 11.66 2.32 71.14
CA THR A 48 10.37 2.23 70.44
C THR A 48 10.28 3.33 69.38
N ARG A 49 10.27 2.91 68.10
CA ARG A 49 9.95 3.82 66.99
C ARG A 49 8.45 3.96 66.85
N PRO A 50 7.93 5.17 66.63
CA PRO A 50 6.54 5.39 66.35
C PRO A 50 6.19 4.78 64.99
N ARG A 51 5.06 4.11 64.92
CA ARG A 51 4.46 3.47 63.73
C ARG A 51 4.15 4.53 62.66
N ALA A 52 4.96 4.58 61.64
CA ALA A 52 4.71 5.45 60.49
C ALA A 52 3.40 4.99 59.81
N GLN A 53 2.42 5.86 59.78
CA GLN A 53 1.24 5.70 59.00
C GLN A 53 1.66 5.70 57.51
N ARG A 54 1.40 4.59 56.80
CA ARG A 54 1.49 4.54 55.34
C ARG A 54 0.46 5.48 54.77
N VAL A 55 0.90 6.62 54.28
CA VAL A 55 0.13 7.45 53.39
C VAL A 55 0.07 6.70 52.07
N VAL A 56 -1.09 6.16 51.74
CA VAL A 56 -1.35 5.59 50.42
C VAL A 56 -1.43 6.79 49.46
N ALA A 57 -0.38 7.01 48.71
CA ALA A 57 -0.40 7.98 47.62
C ALA A 57 -1.39 7.50 46.55
N VAL A 58 -2.54 8.13 46.50
CA VAL A 58 -3.51 7.90 45.43
C VAL A 58 -2.88 8.44 44.12
N ARG A 59 -2.47 7.55 43.24
CA ARG A 59 -1.99 7.95 41.92
C ARG A 59 -3.11 8.66 41.18
N PRO A 60 -2.88 9.86 40.69
CA PRO A 60 -3.87 10.55 39.89
C PRO A 60 -4.19 9.75 38.62
N TRP A 61 -5.46 9.72 38.24
CA TRP A 61 -6.02 8.88 37.17
C TRP A 61 -5.34 9.04 35.80
N TRP A 62 -4.70 10.20 35.54
CA TRP A 62 -3.94 10.45 34.29
C TRP A 62 -2.61 9.69 34.21
N GLN A 63 -2.17 9.01 35.26
CA GLN A 63 -0.99 8.12 35.24
C GLN A 63 -1.36 6.66 34.97
N SER A 64 -2.63 6.36 34.68
CA SER A 64 -3.07 5.05 34.27
C SER A 64 -2.74 4.84 32.79
N PRO A 65 -2.12 3.71 32.38
CA PRO A 65 -1.86 3.41 30.97
C PRO A 65 -3.15 3.33 30.14
N TRP A 66 -4.30 3.10 30.77
CA TRP A 66 -5.61 3.12 30.13
C TRP A 66 -6.12 4.53 29.76
N ALA A 67 -5.66 5.56 30.46
CA ALA A 67 -6.06 6.94 30.17
C ALA A 67 -5.42 7.47 28.85
N TRP A 68 -4.25 6.96 28.48
CA TRP A 68 -3.57 7.33 27.24
C TRP A 68 -4.17 6.63 26.03
N GLY A 69 -4.59 5.35 26.18
CA GLY A 69 -5.25 4.62 25.08
C GLY A 69 -6.59 5.25 24.69
N SER A 70 -7.36 5.74 25.66
CA SER A 70 -8.64 6.40 25.40
C SER A 70 -8.50 7.79 24.76
N GLY A 71 -7.41 8.50 25.07
CA GLY A 71 -7.13 9.82 24.52
C GLY A 71 -6.75 9.77 23.04
N ILE A 72 -5.97 8.77 22.63
CA ILE A 72 -5.56 8.58 21.23
C ILE A 72 -6.75 8.20 20.37
N SER A 73 -7.61 7.29 20.84
CA SER A 73 -8.84 6.92 20.12
C SER A 73 -9.81 8.10 19.95
N ALA A 74 -9.96 8.95 20.97
CA ALA A 74 -10.81 10.13 20.88
C ALA A 74 -10.27 11.18 19.89
N VAL A 75 -8.94 11.34 19.80
CA VAL A 75 -8.31 12.25 18.85
C VAL A 75 -8.44 11.73 17.42
N VAL A 76 -8.28 10.42 17.19
CA VAL A 76 -8.48 9.82 15.87
C VAL A 76 -9.92 9.94 15.41
N VAL A 77 -10.88 9.67 16.28
CA VAL A 77 -12.31 9.85 15.96
C VAL A 77 -12.65 11.34 15.72
N ALA A 78 -12.10 12.25 16.50
CA ALA A 78 -12.32 13.70 16.30
C ALA A 78 -11.71 14.19 14.97
N VAL A 79 -10.53 13.68 14.60
CA VAL A 79 -9.90 13.99 13.31
C VAL A 79 -10.73 13.43 12.15
N LEU A 80 -11.22 12.19 12.26
CA LEU A 80 -12.11 11.59 11.26
C LEU A 80 -13.43 12.37 11.13
N VAL A 81 -14.04 12.77 12.24
CA VAL A 81 -15.26 13.59 12.22
C VAL A 81 -15.00 14.97 11.59
N VAL A 82 -13.87 15.59 11.89
CA VAL A 82 -13.47 16.87 11.26
C VAL A 82 -13.24 16.68 9.76
N PHE A 83 -12.62 15.59 9.32
CA PHE A 83 -12.48 15.30 7.89
C PHE A 83 -13.82 15.03 7.21
N ILE A 84 -14.73 14.27 7.83
CA ILE A 84 -16.09 14.04 7.31
C ILE A 84 -16.87 15.36 7.21
N VAL A 85 -16.78 16.22 8.21
CA VAL A 85 -17.46 17.52 8.20
C VAL A 85 -16.85 18.48 7.16
N LEU A 86 -15.53 18.48 7.00
CA LEU A 86 -14.86 19.29 5.98
C LEU A 86 -15.15 18.78 4.57
N ALA A 87 -15.16 17.46 4.36
CA ALA A 87 -15.56 16.84 3.09
C ALA A 87 -17.02 17.13 2.74
N ALA A 88 -17.90 17.18 3.74
CA ALA A 88 -19.32 17.54 3.55
C ALA A 88 -19.57 19.04 3.35
N SER A 89 -18.59 19.91 3.67
CA SER A 89 -18.74 21.36 3.66
C SER A 89 -17.95 22.07 2.55
N GLY A 90 -17.05 21.34 1.86
CA GLY A 90 -16.30 21.87 0.73
C GLY A 90 -17.12 21.86 -0.57
N PRO A 91 -16.80 22.73 -1.55
CA PRO A 91 -17.34 22.56 -2.89
C PRO A 91 -16.93 21.17 -3.40
N PRO A 92 -17.81 20.47 -4.15
CA PRO A 92 -17.45 19.21 -4.75
C PRO A 92 -16.19 19.41 -5.60
N ALA A 93 -15.19 18.53 -5.43
CA ALA A 93 -13.99 18.56 -6.25
C ALA A 93 -14.42 18.46 -7.72
N SER A 94 -13.85 19.29 -8.57
CA SER A 94 -14.07 19.18 -10.00
C SER A 94 -13.40 17.88 -10.47
N PRO A 95 -14.11 17.04 -11.23
CA PRO A 95 -13.49 15.85 -11.79
C PRO A 95 -12.33 16.27 -12.71
N ASP A 96 -11.27 15.48 -12.73
CA ASP A 96 -10.20 15.62 -13.71
C ASP A 96 -10.76 15.54 -15.14
N ALA A 97 -9.97 15.97 -16.12
CA ALA A 97 -10.41 15.94 -17.50
C ALA A 97 -10.62 14.49 -17.99
N LEU A 98 -11.63 14.27 -18.84
CA LEU A 98 -11.80 12.98 -19.52
C LEU A 98 -10.53 12.61 -20.28
N ALA A 99 -10.11 11.38 -20.14
CA ALA A 99 -8.96 10.86 -20.87
C ALA A 99 -9.23 10.89 -22.38
N PRO A 100 -8.28 11.38 -23.19
CA PRO A 100 -8.43 11.35 -24.65
C PRO A 100 -8.71 9.92 -25.16
N ALA A 101 -9.65 9.75 -26.07
CA ALA A 101 -10.00 8.43 -26.59
C ALA A 101 -8.81 7.70 -27.22
N SER A 102 -7.87 8.43 -27.80
CA SER A 102 -6.60 7.86 -28.34
C SER A 102 -5.74 7.28 -27.21
N LEU A 103 -5.61 7.97 -26.09
CA LEU A 103 -4.88 7.48 -24.92
C LEU A 103 -5.50 6.20 -24.37
N VAL A 104 -6.81 6.22 -24.14
CA VAL A 104 -7.56 5.04 -23.66
C VAL A 104 -7.40 3.87 -24.62
N SER A 105 -7.59 4.08 -25.93
CA SER A 105 -7.48 3.01 -26.92
C SER A 105 -6.06 2.43 -27.03
N THR A 106 -5.02 3.24 -26.84
CA THR A 106 -3.64 2.76 -26.83
C THR A 106 -3.39 1.82 -25.65
N VAL A 107 -3.81 2.22 -24.45
CA VAL A 107 -3.57 1.44 -23.23
C VAL A 107 -4.43 0.19 -23.17
N THR A 108 -5.73 0.30 -23.48
CA THR A 108 -6.65 -0.84 -23.46
C THR A 108 -6.47 -1.79 -24.63
N GLY A 109 -5.80 -1.33 -25.71
CA GLY A 109 -5.51 -2.08 -26.92
C GLY A 109 -4.15 -2.78 -26.93
N VAL A 110 -3.41 -2.82 -25.82
CA VAL A 110 -2.14 -3.58 -25.74
C VAL A 110 -2.36 -5.03 -26.15
N SER A 111 -1.58 -5.47 -27.15
CA SER A 111 -1.81 -6.77 -27.78
C SER A 111 -1.47 -7.94 -26.84
N PRO A 112 -2.18 -9.09 -26.95
CA PRO A 112 -1.84 -10.30 -26.23
C PRO A 112 -0.40 -10.78 -26.47
N SER A 113 0.16 -10.53 -27.66
CA SER A 113 1.54 -10.87 -27.99
C SER A 113 2.54 -9.98 -27.27
N THR A 114 2.26 -8.69 -27.09
CA THR A 114 3.09 -7.76 -26.30
C THR A 114 3.10 -8.17 -24.83
N LEU A 115 1.92 -8.44 -24.27
CA LEU A 115 1.78 -8.92 -22.88
C LEU A 115 2.53 -10.24 -22.65
N ALA A 116 2.42 -11.18 -23.61
CA ALA A 116 3.13 -12.46 -23.53
C ALA A 116 4.65 -12.28 -23.64
N ALA A 117 5.13 -11.38 -24.52
CA ALA A 117 6.56 -11.11 -24.66
C ALA A 117 7.17 -10.47 -23.39
N VAL A 118 6.41 -9.63 -22.70
CA VAL A 118 6.85 -9.04 -21.41
C VAL A 118 6.84 -10.10 -20.29
N GLY A 119 5.83 -10.95 -20.21
CA GLY A 119 5.70 -11.93 -19.13
C GLY A 119 5.60 -11.25 -17.75
N ALA A 120 6.43 -11.65 -16.80
CA ALA A 120 6.56 -10.97 -15.50
C ALA A 120 7.27 -9.61 -15.58
N GLY A 121 7.92 -9.29 -16.70
CA GLY A 121 8.58 -8.01 -16.92
C GLY A 121 9.76 -7.70 -16.00
N GLY A 122 10.15 -8.60 -15.08
CA GLY A 122 11.10 -8.32 -14.01
C GLY A 122 10.44 -7.74 -12.75
N VAL A 123 9.11 -7.77 -12.71
CA VAL A 123 8.31 -7.43 -11.53
C VAL A 123 8.30 -8.63 -10.59
N SER A 124 8.51 -8.39 -9.30
CA SER A 124 8.28 -9.38 -8.26
C SER A 124 6.79 -9.60 -8.08
N ASP A 125 6.36 -10.81 -7.68
CA ASP A 125 4.95 -11.08 -7.43
C ASP A 125 4.38 -10.08 -6.41
N PRO A 126 3.44 -9.21 -6.81
CA PRO A 126 2.86 -8.21 -5.92
C PRO A 126 1.71 -8.77 -5.08
N LEU A 127 1.24 -10.01 -5.38
CA LEU A 127 0.02 -10.54 -4.81
C LEU A 127 0.29 -11.33 -3.53
N ILE A 128 -0.36 -10.92 -2.48
CA ILE A 128 -0.33 -11.57 -1.16
C ILE A 128 -1.59 -12.42 -1.04
N LYS A 129 -1.43 -13.74 -0.90
CA LYS A 129 -2.56 -14.65 -0.76
C LYS A 129 -3.20 -14.54 0.62
N LEU A 130 -4.51 -14.37 0.65
CA LEU A 130 -5.29 -14.39 1.86
C LEU A 130 -5.63 -15.81 2.30
N PRO A 131 -5.84 -16.04 3.61
CA PRO A 131 -6.31 -17.33 4.12
C PRO A 131 -7.60 -17.78 3.41
N SER A 132 -7.73 -19.09 3.15
CA SER A 132 -8.92 -19.66 2.50
C SER A 132 -10.23 -19.42 3.28
N SER A 133 -10.12 -19.12 4.57
CA SER A 133 -11.24 -18.73 5.44
C SER A 133 -11.71 -17.30 5.26
N THR A 134 -10.96 -16.47 4.50
CA THR A 134 -11.34 -15.10 4.22
C THR A 134 -12.65 -15.09 3.42
N LYS A 135 -13.57 -14.22 3.83
CA LYS A 135 -14.86 -14.08 3.13
C LYS A 135 -14.62 -13.55 1.72
N ALA A 136 -15.18 -14.25 0.73
CA ALA A 136 -15.14 -13.77 -0.65
C ALA A 136 -15.78 -12.38 -0.78
N LEU A 137 -15.08 -11.51 -1.50
CA LEU A 137 -15.56 -10.17 -1.84
C LEU A 137 -16.25 -10.21 -3.20
N SER A 138 -17.54 -9.84 -3.21
CA SER A 138 -18.37 -9.86 -4.41
C SER A 138 -19.04 -8.51 -4.61
N GLY A 139 -19.20 -8.13 -5.88
CA GLY A 139 -19.94 -6.94 -6.28
C GLY A 139 -21.46 -7.19 -6.32
N THR A 140 -22.19 -6.18 -6.80
CA THR A 140 -23.67 -6.18 -6.81
C THR A 140 -24.26 -7.26 -7.69
N GLY A 141 -23.55 -7.71 -8.72
CA GLY A 141 -23.97 -8.80 -9.62
C GLY A 141 -23.61 -10.20 -9.15
N GLY A 142 -23.03 -10.35 -7.95
CA GLY A 142 -22.53 -11.62 -7.42
C GLY A 142 -21.21 -12.09 -8.05
N ARG A 143 -20.63 -11.30 -8.95
CA ARG A 143 -19.30 -11.54 -9.51
C ARG A 143 -18.22 -11.19 -8.49
N PRO A 144 -17.03 -11.80 -8.57
CA PRO A 144 -15.89 -11.37 -7.78
C PRO A 144 -15.65 -9.86 -7.96
N LEU A 145 -15.35 -9.16 -6.87
CA LEU A 145 -15.08 -7.73 -6.89
C LEU A 145 -13.57 -7.50 -6.82
N VAL A 146 -13.05 -6.75 -7.76
CA VAL A 146 -11.74 -6.10 -7.67
C VAL A 146 -11.97 -4.72 -7.05
N LEU A 147 -11.45 -4.49 -5.85
CA LEU A 147 -11.58 -3.24 -5.12
C LEU A 147 -10.22 -2.59 -4.98
N MET A 148 -10.08 -1.38 -5.49
CA MET A 148 -8.86 -0.59 -5.36
C MET A 148 -9.12 0.66 -4.52
N PHE A 149 -8.21 0.93 -3.58
CA PHE A 149 -8.11 2.23 -2.91
C PHE A 149 -6.88 2.96 -3.41
N GLY A 150 -7.08 4.21 -3.77
CA GLY A 150 -6.03 5.12 -4.20
C GLY A 150 -6.35 6.55 -3.83
N GLU A 151 -5.42 7.41 -4.12
CA GLU A 151 -5.61 8.86 -4.13
C GLU A 151 -4.84 9.43 -5.33
N ASP A 152 -5.38 10.47 -5.96
CA ASP A 152 -4.75 11.05 -7.16
C ASP A 152 -3.40 11.69 -6.84
N SER A 153 -3.20 12.18 -5.61
CA SER A 153 -1.95 12.78 -5.15
C SER A 153 -0.76 11.80 -5.07
N CYS A 154 -1.02 10.51 -4.97
CA CYS A 154 -0.03 9.47 -4.69
C CYS A 154 0.68 9.00 -5.97
N PRO A 155 2.00 9.11 -6.10
CA PRO A 155 2.74 8.65 -7.28
C PRO A 155 2.78 7.13 -7.42
N TYR A 156 2.68 6.40 -6.32
CA TYR A 156 2.57 4.93 -6.31
C TYR A 156 1.21 4.51 -6.86
N CYS A 157 0.13 5.18 -6.46
CA CYS A 157 -1.18 4.97 -7.07
C CYS A 157 -1.18 5.33 -8.55
N ALA A 158 -0.42 6.36 -8.94
CA ALA A 158 -0.29 6.76 -10.33
C ALA A 158 0.31 5.64 -11.19
N PHE A 159 1.36 4.97 -10.71
CA PHE A 159 1.92 3.80 -11.40
C PHE A 159 0.92 2.65 -11.48
N GLU A 160 0.33 2.27 -10.35
CA GLU A 160 -0.53 1.10 -10.24
C GLU A 160 -1.76 1.15 -11.16
N ARG A 161 -2.34 2.36 -11.35
CA ARG A 161 -3.48 2.55 -12.23
C ARG A 161 -3.22 2.15 -13.68
N TRP A 162 -1.99 2.30 -14.18
CA TRP A 162 -1.63 1.82 -15.52
C TRP A 162 -1.76 0.30 -15.63
N GLY A 163 -1.24 -0.44 -14.65
CA GLY A 163 -1.33 -1.88 -14.57
C GLY A 163 -2.79 -2.35 -14.44
N VAL A 164 -3.56 -1.72 -13.56
CA VAL A 164 -4.97 -2.02 -13.34
C VAL A 164 -5.82 -1.78 -14.58
N VAL A 165 -5.63 -0.65 -15.29
CA VAL A 165 -6.37 -0.37 -16.54
C VAL A 165 -6.06 -1.42 -17.59
N VAL A 166 -4.79 -1.79 -17.79
CA VAL A 166 -4.42 -2.84 -18.74
C VAL A 166 -5.01 -4.20 -18.33
N ALA A 167 -4.89 -4.61 -17.07
CA ALA A 167 -5.39 -5.91 -16.60
C ALA A 167 -6.90 -6.04 -16.75
N LEU A 168 -7.65 -5.07 -16.27
CA LEU A 168 -9.13 -5.08 -16.32
C LEU A 168 -9.67 -4.95 -17.75
N SER A 169 -8.98 -4.22 -18.64
CA SER A 169 -9.38 -4.08 -20.03
C SER A 169 -9.35 -5.40 -20.82
N ARG A 170 -8.64 -6.40 -20.30
CA ARG A 170 -8.61 -7.76 -20.90
C ARG A 170 -9.89 -8.54 -20.65
N VAL A 171 -10.63 -8.20 -19.61
CA VAL A 171 -11.83 -8.94 -19.17
C VAL A 171 -13.06 -8.06 -19.10
N GLY A 172 -12.98 -6.78 -19.46
CA GLY A 172 -14.07 -5.84 -19.43
C GLY A 172 -13.76 -4.53 -20.14
N THR A 173 -14.55 -3.51 -19.90
CA THR A 173 -14.46 -2.22 -20.58
C THR A 173 -14.67 -1.08 -19.58
N PHE A 174 -13.76 -0.11 -19.59
CA PHE A 174 -13.93 1.17 -18.91
C PHE A 174 -14.70 2.16 -19.77
N THR A 175 -15.47 2.99 -19.12
CA THR A 175 -16.08 4.20 -19.70
C THR A 175 -15.75 5.39 -18.82
N ASP A 176 -15.58 6.56 -19.45
CA ASP A 176 -15.34 7.83 -18.78
C ASP A 176 -14.12 7.81 -17.83
N LEU A 177 -13.02 7.15 -18.25
CA LEU A 177 -11.74 7.31 -17.55
C LEU A 177 -11.31 8.76 -17.61
N HIS A 178 -10.81 9.28 -16.51
CA HIS A 178 -10.25 10.62 -16.40
C HIS A 178 -8.72 10.55 -16.36
N VAL A 179 -8.04 11.66 -16.67
CA VAL A 179 -6.60 11.81 -16.51
C VAL A 179 -6.31 12.73 -15.34
N THR A 180 -5.30 12.36 -14.57
CA THR A 180 -4.79 13.12 -13.45
C THR A 180 -3.28 13.00 -13.36
N SER A 181 -2.66 13.57 -12.35
CA SER A 181 -1.25 13.33 -12.03
C SER A 181 -1.03 13.39 -10.54
N SER A 182 0.05 12.76 -10.06
CA SER A 182 0.42 12.84 -8.65
C SER A 182 0.73 14.27 -8.21
N ALA A 183 0.78 14.50 -6.90
CA ALA A 183 1.07 15.80 -6.31
C ALA A 183 2.44 16.35 -6.77
N SER A 184 2.53 17.67 -6.96
CA SER A 184 3.76 18.33 -7.40
C SER A 184 4.87 18.40 -6.35
N ASN A 185 4.58 18.00 -5.12
CA ASN A 185 5.49 18.08 -3.95
C ASN A 185 5.76 16.71 -3.31
N ASP A 186 5.44 15.62 -4.00
CA ASP A 186 5.72 14.25 -3.53
C ASP A 186 7.05 13.72 -4.10
N ALA A 187 7.37 12.45 -3.80
CA ALA A 187 8.64 11.80 -4.15
C ALA A 187 8.87 11.73 -5.66
N TYR A 188 7.83 11.42 -6.43
CA TYR A 188 7.81 11.38 -7.90
C TYR A 188 6.73 12.36 -8.37
N PRO A 189 7.06 13.66 -8.46
CA PRO A 189 6.07 14.71 -8.66
C PRO A 189 5.48 14.69 -10.07
N ASN A 190 4.19 14.99 -10.14
CA ASN A 190 3.46 15.11 -11.41
C ASN A 190 3.54 13.85 -12.27
N THR A 191 3.50 12.65 -11.64
CA THR A 191 3.41 11.39 -12.37
C THR A 191 2.04 11.29 -13.02
N GLU A 192 1.99 11.36 -14.34
CA GLU A 192 0.78 11.31 -15.15
C GLU A 192 0.11 9.92 -15.09
N THR A 193 -1.22 9.89 -14.97
CA THR A 193 -1.98 8.64 -14.82
C THR A 193 -3.47 8.85 -15.14
N PHE A 194 -4.25 7.78 -14.95
CA PHE A 194 -5.71 7.82 -14.91
C PHE A 194 -6.23 8.12 -13.49
N SER A 195 -7.48 8.59 -13.40
CA SER A 195 -8.28 8.57 -12.18
C SER A 195 -9.52 7.71 -12.43
N PHE A 196 -9.89 6.93 -11.41
CA PHE A 196 -11.13 6.15 -11.45
C PHE A 196 -12.34 6.94 -10.95
N TYR A 197 -12.11 8.12 -10.41
CA TYR A 197 -13.19 9.00 -9.99
C TYR A 197 -14.08 9.40 -11.16
N GLY A 198 -15.38 9.13 -11.06
CA GLY A 198 -16.34 9.41 -12.13
C GLY A 198 -16.37 8.39 -13.27
N SER A 199 -15.43 7.43 -13.30
CA SER A 199 -15.43 6.36 -14.30
C SER A 199 -16.41 5.24 -13.97
N SER A 200 -16.70 4.40 -14.95
CA SER A 200 -17.44 3.15 -14.77
C SER A 200 -16.75 1.99 -15.48
N TYR A 201 -17.06 0.77 -15.02
CA TYR A 201 -16.48 -0.45 -15.56
C TYR A 201 -17.58 -1.51 -15.76
N THR A 202 -17.53 -2.23 -16.87
CA THR A 202 -18.46 -3.29 -17.19
C THR A 202 -17.71 -4.55 -17.62
N SER A 203 -18.06 -5.69 -17.01
CA SER A 203 -17.50 -7.00 -17.35
C SER A 203 -18.54 -8.10 -17.12
N ALA A 204 -18.41 -9.19 -17.85
CA ALA A 204 -19.17 -10.41 -17.59
C ALA A 204 -18.54 -11.26 -16.47
N TYR A 205 -17.32 -10.98 -16.05
CA TYR A 205 -16.50 -11.85 -15.21
C TYR A 205 -16.24 -11.29 -13.82
N VAL A 206 -15.96 -10.02 -13.70
CA VAL A 206 -15.66 -9.34 -12.45
C VAL A 206 -16.40 -8.02 -12.35
N ASP A 207 -16.65 -7.55 -11.14
CA ASP A 207 -17.00 -6.17 -10.86
C ASP A 207 -15.72 -5.42 -10.47
N PHE A 208 -15.66 -4.10 -10.72
CA PHE A 208 -14.56 -3.24 -10.30
C PHE A 208 -15.09 -2.01 -9.57
N GLN A 209 -14.41 -1.63 -8.49
CA GLN A 209 -14.62 -0.38 -7.78
C GLN A 209 -13.25 0.26 -7.49
N GLY A 210 -12.98 1.38 -8.11
CA GLY A 210 -11.87 2.26 -7.76
C GLY A 210 -12.38 3.34 -6.80
N ILE A 211 -11.77 3.45 -5.63
CA ILE A 211 -12.08 4.46 -4.61
C ILE A 211 -10.90 5.44 -4.57
N GLU A 212 -11.11 6.63 -5.08
CA GLU A 212 -10.14 7.71 -5.02
C GLU A 212 -10.48 8.59 -3.82
N VAL A 213 -9.71 8.44 -2.74
CA VAL A 213 -10.05 9.12 -1.47
C VAL A 213 -9.70 10.60 -1.46
N ALA A 214 -8.75 11.02 -2.29
CA ALA A 214 -8.35 12.42 -2.43
C ALA A 214 -7.96 12.76 -3.87
N ASP A 215 -8.11 14.04 -4.25
CA ASP A 215 -7.59 14.59 -5.50
C ASP A 215 -6.06 14.82 -5.43
N ARG A 216 -5.48 15.28 -6.53
CA ARG A 216 -4.04 15.55 -6.61
C ARG A 216 -3.53 16.61 -5.63
N ASP A 217 -4.39 17.50 -5.16
CA ASP A 217 -4.07 18.56 -4.20
C ASP A 217 -4.32 18.12 -2.75
N GLY A 218 -4.79 16.88 -2.54
CA GLY A 218 -5.09 16.27 -1.25
C GLY A 218 -6.47 16.66 -0.69
N ASN A 219 -7.37 17.19 -1.52
CA ASN A 219 -8.75 17.44 -1.10
C ASN A 219 -9.55 16.14 -1.18
N PRO A 220 -10.47 15.89 -0.23
CA PRO A 220 -11.29 14.67 -0.25
C PRO A 220 -12.14 14.55 -1.52
N LEU A 221 -12.10 13.37 -2.18
CA LEU A 221 -12.92 13.03 -3.34
C LEU A 221 -14.06 12.07 -2.96
N GLN A 222 -13.71 10.86 -2.54
CA GLN A 222 -14.68 9.83 -2.19
C GLN A 222 -14.52 9.42 -0.74
N THR A 223 -15.65 9.22 -0.07
CA THR A 223 -15.67 8.65 1.27
C THR A 223 -15.96 7.16 1.18
N PRO A 224 -15.03 6.28 1.59
CA PRO A 224 -15.28 4.85 1.65
C PRO A 224 -16.46 4.54 2.57
N THR A 225 -17.21 3.50 2.25
CA THR A 225 -18.21 2.95 3.18
C THR A 225 -17.52 2.29 4.37
N ALA A 226 -18.22 2.16 5.49
CA ALA A 226 -17.70 1.49 6.68
C ALA A 226 -17.21 0.05 6.42
N SER A 227 -17.81 -0.67 5.46
CA SER A 227 -17.36 -1.99 5.04
C SER A 227 -16.06 -1.95 4.26
N GLN A 228 -15.87 -0.97 3.40
CA GLN A 228 -14.64 -0.75 2.64
C GLN A 228 -13.49 -0.32 3.56
N GLU A 229 -13.73 0.63 4.47
CA GLU A 229 -12.75 1.00 5.51
C GLU A 229 -12.31 -0.19 6.37
N LYS A 230 -13.27 -1.07 6.69
CA LYS A 230 -12.96 -2.29 7.44
C LYS A 230 -12.07 -3.24 6.65
N LEU A 231 -12.25 -3.39 5.34
CA LEU A 231 -11.36 -4.19 4.50
C LEU A 231 -9.94 -3.60 4.52
N LEU A 232 -9.82 -2.32 4.24
CA LEU A 232 -8.54 -1.61 4.26
C LEU A 232 -7.83 -1.78 5.62
N THR A 233 -8.49 -1.47 6.73
CA THR A 233 -7.89 -1.56 8.07
C THR A 233 -7.58 -2.98 8.53
N SER A 234 -8.29 -3.99 8.00
CA SER A 234 -8.09 -5.39 8.38
C SER A 234 -6.99 -6.08 7.60
N TYR A 235 -6.77 -5.68 6.34
CA TYR A 235 -5.91 -6.40 5.41
C TYR A 235 -4.71 -5.59 4.94
N ASP A 236 -4.80 -4.26 4.92
CA ASP A 236 -3.67 -3.39 4.61
C ASP A 236 -2.85 -3.05 5.86
N ALA A 237 -2.55 -4.05 6.63
CA ALA A 237 -1.86 -3.98 7.91
C ALA A 237 -1.22 -5.33 8.26
N PRO A 238 -0.32 -5.39 9.25
CA PRO A 238 0.18 -6.67 9.75
C PRO A 238 -0.96 -7.61 10.19
N PRO A 239 -0.89 -8.91 9.93
CA PRO A 239 0.28 -9.65 9.43
C PRO A 239 0.42 -9.70 7.89
N TYR A 240 -0.53 -9.16 7.13
CA TYR A 240 -0.53 -9.27 5.67
C TYR A 240 0.46 -8.31 5.02
N VAL A 241 0.49 -7.07 5.48
CA VAL A 241 1.40 -6.02 5.02
C VAL A 241 2.33 -5.65 6.16
N SER A 242 3.63 -5.50 5.88
CA SER A 242 4.64 -5.22 6.89
C SER A 242 4.52 -3.81 7.51
N GLN A 243 3.89 -2.89 6.80
CA GLN A 243 3.70 -1.52 7.24
C GLN A 243 2.34 -1.36 7.93
N SER A 244 2.29 -0.53 8.96
CA SER A 244 1.04 -0.06 9.55
C SER A 244 0.68 1.31 8.97
N GLY A 245 -0.60 1.62 8.87
CA GLY A 245 -1.07 2.93 8.41
C GLY A 245 -1.73 2.93 7.05
N ASN A 246 -2.04 1.75 6.54
CA ASN A 246 -2.81 1.55 5.31
C ASN A 246 -2.14 2.23 4.10
N PRO A 247 -0.96 1.75 3.67
CA PRO A 247 -0.26 2.33 2.52
C PRO A 247 -1.10 2.18 1.25
N LEU A 248 -1.16 3.24 0.45
CA LEU A 248 -1.82 3.22 -0.85
C LEU A 248 -0.78 3.09 -1.98
N PRO A 249 -1.13 2.48 -3.11
CA PRO A 249 -2.41 1.84 -3.44
C PRO A 249 -2.67 0.56 -2.65
N PHE A 250 -3.93 0.21 -2.44
CA PHE A 250 -4.36 -1.07 -1.90
C PHE A 250 -5.38 -1.70 -2.85
N ILE A 251 -5.19 -2.96 -3.22
CA ILE A 251 -6.09 -3.71 -4.09
C ILE A 251 -6.49 -5.00 -3.39
N ASP A 252 -7.81 -5.27 -3.30
CA ASP A 252 -8.37 -6.55 -2.89
C ASP A 252 -8.98 -7.24 -4.12
N LEU A 253 -8.41 -8.37 -4.47
CA LEU A 253 -8.88 -9.24 -5.54
C LEU A 253 -9.80 -10.30 -4.94
N GLY A 254 -11.09 -10.01 -4.84
CA GLY A 254 -12.14 -10.96 -4.48
C GLY A 254 -12.04 -11.56 -3.08
N GLY A 255 -11.27 -10.98 -2.16
CA GLY A 255 -10.96 -11.57 -0.85
C GLY A 255 -10.02 -12.78 -0.93
N ARG A 256 -9.28 -12.94 -2.05
CA ARG A 256 -8.32 -14.03 -2.26
C ARG A 256 -6.88 -13.55 -2.28
N TYR A 257 -6.63 -12.43 -2.91
CA TYR A 257 -5.32 -11.82 -3.01
C TYR A 257 -5.39 -10.34 -2.68
N LEU A 258 -4.28 -9.82 -2.17
CA LEU A 258 -4.08 -8.40 -1.94
C LEU A 258 -2.85 -7.93 -2.72
N ALA A 259 -2.86 -6.68 -3.16
CA ALA A 259 -1.66 -5.92 -3.47
C ALA A 259 -1.67 -4.65 -2.61
N SER A 260 -0.51 -4.27 -2.08
CA SER A 260 -0.37 -3.09 -1.24
C SER A 260 0.95 -2.38 -1.53
N GLY A 261 0.86 -1.12 -1.88
CA GLY A 261 1.96 -0.37 -2.47
C GLY A 261 2.25 -0.83 -3.90
N ASP A 262 3.34 -0.33 -4.47
CA ASP A 262 3.78 -0.75 -5.80
C ASP A 262 4.43 -2.14 -5.78
N PRO A 263 4.37 -2.86 -6.90
CA PRO A 263 5.24 -4.00 -7.10
C PRO A 263 6.70 -3.56 -7.05
N SER A 264 7.59 -4.40 -6.57
CA SER A 264 9.02 -4.11 -6.66
C SER A 264 9.59 -4.59 -7.99
N VAL A 265 10.55 -3.82 -8.51
CA VAL A 265 11.32 -4.15 -9.71
C VAL A 265 12.81 -4.17 -9.36
N ASP A 266 13.61 -4.81 -10.20
CA ASP A 266 15.07 -4.77 -10.10
C ASP A 266 15.64 -4.52 -11.51
N TYR A 267 15.75 -3.23 -11.85
CA TYR A 267 16.27 -2.82 -13.14
C TYR A 267 17.56 -2.04 -12.98
N THR A 268 18.43 -2.14 -13.99
CA THR A 268 19.57 -1.26 -14.14
C THR A 268 19.35 -0.38 -15.38
N VAL A 269 19.06 0.90 -15.15
CA VAL A 269 18.79 1.88 -16.20
C VAL A 269 19.94 2.88 -16.21
N SER A 270 20.71 2.94 -17.30
CA SER A 270 21.87 3.85 -17.44
C SER A 270 22.88 3.73 -16.28
N GLY A 271 23.03 2.52 -15.69
CA GLY A 271 23.93 2.27 -14.57
C GLY A 271 23.34 2.60 -13.19
N GLN A 272 22.09 3.00 -13.13
CA GLN A 272 21.34 3.26 -11.90
C GLN A 272 20.42 2.07 -11.59
N SER A 273 20.36 1.65 -10.31
CA SER A 273 19.40 0.63 -9.87
C SER A 273 18.05 1.30 -9.62
N ILE A 274 17.03 0.80 -10.30
CA ILE A 274 15.64 1.21 -10.13
C ILE A 274 14.90 0.05 -9.44
N THR A 275 14.37 0.33 -8.26
CA THR A 275 13.60 -0.66 -7.47
C THR A 275 12.16 -0.23 -7.25
N VAL A 276 11.83 1.02 -7.58
CA VAL A 276 10.53 1.66 -7.37
C VAL A 276 9.98 2.12 -8.71
N PRO A 277 8.92 1.46 -9.23
CA PRO A 277 8.42 1.70 -10.58
C PRO A 277 8.00 3.13 -10.92
N PRO A 278 7.39 3.94 -10.03
CA PRO A 278 7.07 5.34 -10.31
C PRO A 278 8.26 6.18 -10.81
N GLU A 279 9.49 5.86 -10.40
CA GLU A 279 10.71 6.52 -10.89
C GLU A 279 10.86 6.42 -12.41
N LEU A 280 10.34 5.35 -13.02
CA LEU A 280 10.38 5.14 -14.46
C LEU A 280 9.44 6.08 -15.24
N LEU A 281 8.43 6.64 -14.57
CA LEU A 281 7.41 7.48 -15.19
C LEU A 281 7.68 8.98 -15.00
N GLU A 282 8.70 9.34 -14.24
CA GLU A 282 8.99 10.72 -13.90
C GLU A 282 9.27 11.55 -15.18
N GLY A 283 8.55 12.68 -15.30
CA GLY A 283 8.70 13.61 -16.41
C GLY A 283 8.09 13.16 -17.75
N LEU A 284 7.44 11.99 -17.80
CA LEU A 284 6.74 11.52 -18.99
C LEU A 284 5.28 11.99 -18.97
N SER A 285 4.76 12.37 -20.13
CA SER A 285 3.33 12.58 -20.32
C SER A 285 2.57 11.25 -20.37
N ALA A 286 1.28 11.26 -20.06
CA ALA A 286 0.42 10.09 -20.17
C ALA A 286 0.47 9.45 -21.59
N GLN A 287 0.56 10.27 -22.63
CA GLN A 287 0.70 9.80 -24.00
C GLN A 287 2.03 9.06 -24.23
N GLN A 288 3.14 9.58 -23.71
CA GLN A 288 4.46 8.93 -23.82
C GLN A 288 4.50 7.60 -23.06
N ILE A 289 3.88 7.55 -21.88
CA ILE A 289 3.75 6.30 -21.10
C ILE A 289 2.94 5.28 -21.91
N ALA A 290 1.78 5.66 -22.44
CA ALA A 290 0.94 4.78 -23.25
C ALA A 290 1.66 4.24 -24.49
N GLU A 291 2.35 5.11 -25.21
CA GLU A 291 3.12 4.74 -26.41
C GLU A 291 4.25 3.77 -26.09
N SER A 292 4.90 3.94 -24.92
CA SER A 292 5.96 3.05 -24.47
C SER A 292 5.52 1.60 -24.30
N LEU A 293 4.22 1.34 -24.01
CA LEU A 293 3.69 0.00 -23.79
C LEU A 293 3.81 -0.91 -25.02
N GLY A 294 3.98 -0.35 -26.21
CA GLY A 294 4.22 -1.10 -27.46
C GLY A 294 5.63 -1.70 -27.57
N ASP A 295 6.60 -1.19 -26.82
CA ASP A 295 8.00 -1.62 -26.88
C ASP A 295 8.36 -2.49 -25.68
N THR A 296 8.45 -3.81 -25.90
CA THR A 296 8.77 -4.80 -24.86
C THR A 296 10.20 -4.70 -24.31
N SER A 297 11.09 -3.93 -24.95
CA SER A 297 12.43 -3.64 -24.44
C SER A 297 12.44 -2.49 -23.42
N ASN A 298 11.42 -1.64 -23.46
CA ASN A 298 11.27 -0.47 -22.61
C ASN A 298 10.97 -0.87 -21.15
N TYR A 299 11.60 -0.21 -20.20
CA TYR A 299 11.42 -0.52 -18.77
C TYR A 299 10.04 -0.12 -18.23
N GLN A 300 9.44 0.96 -18.75
CA GLN A 300 8.08 1.35 -18.42
C GLN A 300 7.09 0.26 -18.85
N ALA A 301 7.21 -0.23 -20.08
CA ALA A 301 6.40 -1.33 -20.59
C ALA A 301 6.58 -2.60 -19.74
N LYS A 302 7.83 -2.96 -19.41
CA LYS A 302 8.12 -4.13 -18.59
C LYS A 302 7.46 -4.05 -17.21
N ALA A 303 7.59 -2.90 -16.54
CA ALA A 303 7.02 -2.71 -15.22
C ALA A 303 5.49 -2.74 -15.25
N ILE A 304 4.87 -1.91 -16.09
CA ILE A 304 3.40 -1.79 -16.16
C ILE A 304 2.75 -3.09 -16.67
N LEU A 305 3.28 -3.68 -17.74
CA LEU A 305 2.67 -4.89 -18.31
C LEU A 305 3.00 -6.15 -17.50
N GLY A 306 4.14 -6.17 -16.81
CA GLY A 306 4.48 -7.22 -15.87
C GLY A 306 3.51 -7.26 -14.69
N ASP A 307 3.26 -6.10 -14.09
CA ASP A 307 2.26 -5.92 -13.04
C ASP A 307 0.85 -6.29 -13.53
N ALA A 308 0.43 -5.74 -14.69
CA ALA A 308 -0.85 -6.09 -15.31
C ALA A 308 -1.03 -7.60 -15.55
N ASN A 309 0.04 -8.31 -15.88
CA ASN A 309 -0.02 -9.76 -16.04
C ASN A 309 -0.23 -10.49 -14.71
N TYR A 310 0.39 -10.06 -13.60
CA TYR A 310 0.14 -10.60 -12.25
C TYR A 310 -1.29 -10.31 -11.81
N LEU A 311 -1.76 -9.07 -11.95
CA LEU A 311 -3.16 -8.72 -11.66
C LEU A 311 -4.14 -9.56 -12.48
N THR A 312 -3.84 -9.78 -13.78
CA THR A 312 -4.65 -10.64 -14.64
C THR A 312 -4.64 -12.09 -14.15
N ALA A 313 -3.50 -12.63 -13.72
CA ALA A 313 -3.41 -13.98 -13.16
C ALA A 313 -4.30 -14.12 -11.91
N GLY A 314 -4.23 -13.14 -10.99
CA GLY A 314 -5.13 -13.09 -9.83
C GLY A 314 -6.62 -13.04 -10.23
N ILE A 315 -6.98 -12.22 -11.22
CA ILE A 315 -8.35 -12.14 -11.75
C ILE A 315 -8.79 -13.48 -12.37
N CYS A 316 -7.91 -14.17 -13.09
CA CYS A 316 -8.21 -15.47 -13.68
C CYS A 316 -8.50 -16.54 -12.62
N GLU A 317 -7.76 -16.55 -11.53
CA GLU A 317 -8.07 -17.42 -10.37
C GLU A 317 -9.48 -17.15 -9.82
N LEU A 318 -9.88 -15.87 -9.70
CA LEU A 318 -11.20 -15.49 -9.19
C LEU A 318 -12.34 -15.93 -10.09
N THR A 319 -12.11 -15.93 -11.40
CA THR A 319 -13.13 -16.18 -12.42
C THR A 319 -13.21 -17.65 -12.87
N GLY A 320 -12.41 -18.54 -12.24
CA GLY A 320 -12.29 -19.93 -12.68
C GLY A 320 -11.70 -20.01 -14.08
N ASN A 321 -10.69 -19.24 -14.38
CA ASN A 321 -9.98 -19.17 -15.66
C ASN A 321 -10.85 -18.71 -16.83
N GLN A 322 -11.75 -17.74 -16.57
CA GLN A 322 -12.57 -17.11 -17.61
C GLN A 322 -12.23 -15.61 -17.77
N PRO A 323 -12.22 -15.09 -19.02
CA PRO A 323 -12.39 -15.80 -20.30
C PRO A 323 -11.16 -16.63 -20.68
N GLY A 324 -11.39 -17.81 -21.22
CA GLY A 324 -10.31 -18.72 -21.62
C GLY A 324 -9.32 -18.15 -22.65
N SER A 325 -9.75 -17.17 -23.46
CA SER A 325 -8.86 -16.45 -24.39
C SER A 325 -7.78 -15.62 -23.71
N VAL A 326 -7.99 -15.20 -22.47
CA VAL A 326 -7.03 -14.44 -21.64
C VAL A 326 -6.33 -15.39 -20.68
N CYS A 327 -7.10 -16.10 -19.87
CA CYS A 327 -6.61 -16.92 -18.76
C CYS A 327 -5.89 -18.18 -19.24
N GLY A 328 -6.24 -18.73 -20.41
CA GLY A 328 -5.57 -19.87 -21.01
C GLY A 328 -4.23 -19.55 -21.69
N SER A 329 -3.77 -18.31 -21.67
CA SER A 329 -2.46 -17.96 -22.23
C SER A 329 -1.32 -18.53 -21.36
N SER A 330 -0.24 -19.00 -22.00
CA SER A 330 0.90 -19.60 -21.29
C SER A 330 1.54 -18.65 -20.25
N THR A 331 1.54 -17.35 -20.54
CA THR A 331 2.04 -16.33 -19.62
C THR A 331 1.20 -16.29 -18.34
N ILE A 332 -0.12 -16.21 -18.47
CA ILE A 332 -1.02 -16.14 -17.31
C ILE A 332 -0.96 -17.44 -16.50
N THR A 333 -1.05 -18.60 -17.14
CA THR A 333 -0.97 -19.88 -16.41
C THR A 333 0.36 -20.08 -15.69
N GLN A 334 1.48 -19.57 -16.24
CA GLN A 334 2.79 -19.58 -15.55
C GLN A 334 2.79 -18.65 -14.33
N LEU A 335 2.17 -17.49 -14.41
CA LEU A 335 2.09 -16.57 -13.28
C LEU A 335 1.14 -17.09 -12.20
N GLU A 336 -0.02 -17.63 -12.57
CA GLU A 336 -0.95 -18.29 -11.62
C GLU A 336 -0.23 -19.37 -10.81
N SER A 337 0.63 -20.17 -11.44
CA SER A 337 1.39 -21.22 -10.74
C SER A 337 2.39 -20.69 -9.71
N LYS A 338 2.65 -19.38 -9.70
CA LYS A 338 3.56 -18.71 -8.76
C LYS A 338 2.83 -17.92 -7.68
N LEU A 339 1.52 -17.68 -7.85
CA LEU A 339 0.74 -16.95 -6.85
C LEU A 339 0.71 -17.75 -5.53
N GLY A 340 1.34 -17.23 -4.54
CA GLY A 340 1.78 -17.71 -3.28
C GLY A 340 1.07 -18.54 -2.32
#